data_3ee8af5e9fb660026be65cf2027045bb
#
_entry.id   3ee8af5e9fb660026be65cf2027045bb
#
_cell.length_a   1.000
_cell.length_b   1.000
_cell.length_c   1.000
_cell.angle_alpha   90.00
_cell.angle_beta   90.00
_cell.angle_gamma   90.00
#
_symmetry.space_group_name_H-M   'P 1'
#
loop_
_entity.id
_entity.type
_entity.pdbx_description
1 polymer ?
#
loop_
_entity_poly.entity_id
_entity_poly.type
_entity_poly.pdbx_seq_one_letter_code
_entity_poly.pdbx_strand_id
1 'polypeptide(L)'
;MKTVVVDTNVLIRFLAGEERYRHAFDAYGRILVPAVVIGEFKCGTDGKTAKGRQQKKALETFLAKACVELIPMGEKESDWYAEVFRVLKRQGTPVPQNDMWIAATALSHGAPLLSDDAHFGQMPMLRLV
;
A
#
# COMPACT_ATOMS: atom_id res chain seq x y z
N MET A 1 18.32 4.77 5.23
CA MET A 1 17.05 5.43 4.87
C MET A 1 15.88 4.49 5.22
N LYS A 2 14.95 4.97 6.03
CA LYS A 2 13.79 4.16 6.41
C LYS A 2 12.82 4.03 5.23
N THR A 3 12.37 2.82 4.97
CA THR A 3 11.46 2.49 3.87
C THR A 3 10.15 1.97 4.43
N VAL A 4 9.03 2.34 3.82
CA VAL A 4 7.70 1.86 4.19
C VAL A 4 6.88 1.57 2.94
N VAL A 5 6.02 0.56 3.03
CA VAL A 5 4.98 0.29 2.03
C VAL A 5 3.66 0.82 2.57
N VAL A 6 2.83 1.39 1.72
CA VAL A 6 1.55 1.96 2.14
C VAL A 6 0.38 1.19 1.53
N ASP A 7 -0.70 1.04 2.31
CA ASP A 7 -1.93 0.46 1.79
C ASP A 7 -2.84 1.53 1.16
N THR A 8 -3.93 1.09 0.56
CA THR A 8 -4.83 1.96 -0.18
C THR A 8 -5.50 3.00 0.71
N ASN A 9 -6.04 2.60 1.87
CA ASN A 9 -6.76 3.53 2.74
C ASN A 9 -5.85 4.59 3.33
N VAL A 10 -4.63 4.22 3.70
CA VAL A 10 -3.64 5.17 4.19
C VAL A 10 -3.29 6.18 3.11
N LEU A 11 -3.08 5.73 1.87
CA LEU A 11 -2.78 6.63 0.76
C LEU A 11 -3.93 7.60 0.50
N ILE A 12 -5.17 7.11 0.47
CA ILE A 12 -6.37 7.95 0.27
C ILE A 12 -6.43 9.04 1.34
N ARG A 13 -6.27 8.68 2.61
CA ARG A 13 -6.36 9.62 3.73
C ARG A 13 -5.19 10.61 3.76
N PHE A 14 -4.00 10.13 3.45
CA PHE A 14 -2.84 11.01 3.34
C PHE A 14 -3.05 12.07 2.26
N LEU A 15 -3.49 11.66 1.08
CA LEU A 15 -3.71 12.58 -0.03
C LEU A 15 -4.92 13.50 0.19
N ALA A 16 -5.83 13.13 1.08
CA ALA A 16 -6.92 13.99 1.53
C ALA A 16 -6.49 15.03 2.58
N GLY A 17 -5.23 14.98 3.02
CA GLY A 17 -4.66 15.97 3.95
C GLY A 17 -4.80 15.63 5.42
N GLU A 18 -5.06 14.38 5.80
CA GLU A 18 -5.15 14.00 7.22
C GLU A 18 -3.77 14.09 7.88
N GLU A 19 -3.67 14.94 8.90
CA GLU A 19 -2.42 15.24 9.61
C GLU A 19 -1.72 14.01 10.18
N ARG A 20 -2.49 13.07 10.69
CA ARG A 20 -2.01 11.83 11.27
C ARG A 20 -1.07 11.08 10.32
N TYR A 21 -1.43 11.03 9.04
CA TYR A 21 -0.63 10.31 8.04
C TYR A 21 0.53 11.16 7.52
N ARG A 22 0.40 12.47 7.55
CA ARG A 22 1.50 13.38 7.19
C ARG A 22 2.71 13.12 8.09
N HIS A 23 2.48 13.08 9.41
CA HIS A 23 3.54 12.81 10.36
C HIS A 23 4.14 11.42 10.16
N ALA A 24 3.29 10.41 9.89
CA ALA A 24 3.76 9.06 9.64
C ALA A 24 4.68 9.00 8.41
N PHE A 25 4.31 9.68 7.33
CA PHE A 25 5.10 9.69 6.10
C PHE A 25 6.42 10.42 6.26
N ASP A 26 6.45 11.48 7.06
CA ASP A 26 7.66 12.26 7.30
C ASP A 26 8.76 11.43 7.99
N ALA A 27 8.40 10.35 8.66
CA ALA A 27 9.36 9.46 9.31
C ALA A 27 10.14 8.58 8.33
N TYR A 28 9.74 8.55 7.05
CA TYR A 28 10.32 7.65 6.07
C TYR A 28 10.95 8.41 4.91
N GLY A 29 12.16 7.98 4.54
CA GLY A 29 12.88 8.54 3.40
C GLY A 29 12.54 7.89 2.07
N ARG A 30 11.85 6.75 2.11
CA ARG A 30 11.46 6.01 0.91
C ARG A 30 10.09 5.39 1.10
N ILE A 31 9.16 5.74 0.21
CA ILE A 31 7.78 5.26 0.27
C ILE A 31 7.50 4.42 -0.96
N LEU A 32 7.15 3.17 -0.74
CA LEU A 32 6.83 2.22 -1.81
C LEU A 32 5.32 2.11 -1.95
N VAL A 33 4.83 2.33 -3.16
CA VAL A 33 3.40 2.25 -3.46
C VAL A 33 3.17 1.06 -4.40
N PRO A 34 2.56 -0.03 -3.90
CA PRO A 34 2.26 -1.17 -4.77
C PRO A 34 1.33 -0.79 -5.92
N ALA A 35 1.56 -1.37 -7.09
CA ALA A 35 0.70 -1.10 -8.25
C ALA A 35 -0.78 -1.37 -7.96
N VAL A 36 -1.09 -2.40 -7.16
CA VAL A 36 -2.47 -2.71 -6.77
C VAL A 36 -3.11 -1.58 -5.96
N VAL A 37 -2.34 -0.88 -5.13
CA VAL A 37 -2.82 0.28 -4.35
C VAL A 37 -3.20 1.42 -5.29
N ILE A 38 -2.38 1.66 -6.32
CA ILE A 38 -2.67 2.69 -7.31
C ILE A 38 -3.94 2.35 -8.08
N GLY A 39 -4.10 1.08 -8.46
CA GLY A 39 -5.31 0.62 -9.14
C GLY A 39 -6.57 0.82 -8.29
N GLU A 40 -6.52 0.44 -7.03
CA GLU A 40 -7.63 0.64 -6.09
C GLU A 40 -7.95 2.13 -5.88
N PHE A 41 -6.93 2.94 -5.74
CA PHE A 41 -7.10 4.40 -5.62
C PHE A 41 -7.83 4.96 -6.84
N LYS A 42 -7.39 4.56 -8.03
CA LYS A 42 -7.99 5.04 -9.28
C LYS A 42 -9.44 4.58 -9.47
N CYS A 43 -9.82 3.44 -8.93
CA CYS A 43 -11.20 2.97 -8.96
C CYS A 43 -12.15 3.95 -8.26
N GLY A 44 -11.67 4.63 -7.23
CA GLY A 44 -12.47 5.61 -6.49
C GLY A 44 -12.36 7.05 -7.02
N THR A 45 -11.57 7.28 -8.08
CA THR A 45 -11.35 8.63 -8.62
C THR A 45 -11.92 8.73 -10.03
N ASP A 46 -13.10 9.35 -10.13
CA ASP A 46 -13.75 9.59 -11.40
C ASP A 46 -13.31 10.96 -11.94
N GLY A 47 -12.67 10.97 -13.10
CA GLY A 47 -12.23 12.20 -13.75
C GLY A 47 -13.35 13.12 -14.21
N LYS A 48 -14.62 12.70 -14.08
CA LYS A 48 -15.79 13.47 -14.43
C LYS A 48 -16.23 14.45 -13.36
N THR A 49 -15.79 14.25 -12.10
CA THR A 49 -16.14 15.15 -11.00
C THR A 49 -14.95 16.03 -10.63
N ALA A 50 -15.23 17.20 -10.04
CA ALA A 50 -14.19 18.11 -9.56
C ALA A 50 -13.33 17.42 -8.48
N LYS A 51 -13.97 16.69 -7.55
CA LYS A 51 -13.30 15.94 -6.51
C LYS A 51 -12.41 14.85 -7.09
N GLY A 52 -12.91 14.09 -8.07
CA GLY A 52 -12.15 13.03 -8.72
C GLY A 52 -10.93 13.56 -9.46
N ARG A 53 -11.08 14.68 -10.17
CA ARG A 53 -9.94 15.32 -10.85
C ARG A 53 -8.89 15.81 -9.86
N GLN A 54 -9.33 16.36 -8.73
CA GLN A 54 -8.43 16.82 -7.68
C GLN A 54 -7.66 15.66 -7.04
N GLN A 55 -8.34 14.55 -6.76
CA GLN A 55 -7.72 13.35 -6.22
C GLN A 55 -6.69 12.75 -7.19
N LYS A 56 -7.03 12.73 -8.46
CA LYS A 56 -6.14 12.24 -9.52
C LYS A 56 -4.87 13.08 -9.59
N LYS A 57 -5.02 14.41 -9.54
CA LYS A 57 -3.88 15.33 -9.57
C LYS A 57 -3.00 15.15 -8.33
N ALA A 58 -3.61 14.97 -7.16
CA ALA A 58 -2.88 14.73 -5.91
C ALA A 58 -2.04 13.46 -6.00
N LEU A 59 -2.59 12.39 -6.58
CA LEU A 59 -1.85 11.15 -6.78
C LEU A 59 -0.67 11.35 -7.74
N GLU A 60 -0.90 12.03 -8.85
CA GLU A 60 0.16 12.30 -9.83
C GLU A 60 1.31 13.09 -9.20
N THR A 61 0.99 14.13 -8.44
CA THR A 61 1.98 14.94 -7.73
C THR A 61 2.76 14.11 -6.72
N PHE A 62 2.08 13.26 -5.99
CA PHE A 62 2.71 12.38 -5.01
C PHE A 62 3.68 11.38 -5.66
N LEU A 63 3.24 10.71 -6.73
CA LEU A 63 4.06 9.72 -7.43
C LEU A 63 5.27 10.33 -8.14
N ALA A 64 5.26 11.64 -8.39
CA ALA A 64 6.39 12.35 -9.00
C ALA A 64 7.50 12.68 -8.01
N LYS A 65 7.28 12.52 -6.70
CA LYS A 65 8.29 12.82 -5.68
C LYS A 65 9.41 11.79 -5.73
N ALA A 66 10.66 12.26 -5.54
CA ALA A 66 11.85 11.41 -5.60
C ALA A 66 11.86 10.30 -4.56
N CYS A 67 11.24 10.53 -3.39
CA CYS A 67 11.17 9.54 -2.31
C CYS A 67 10.05 8.50 -2.49
N VAL A 68 9.21 8.64 -3.51
CA VAL A 68 8.08 7.76 -3.77
C VAL A 68 8.36 6.89 -4.98
N GLU A 69 8.10 5.60 -4.84
CA GLU A 69 8.38 4.62 -5.90
C GLU A 69 7.18 3.70 -6.11
N LEU A 70 6.72 3.61 -7.35
CA LEU A 70 5.69 2.65 -7.74
C LEU A 70 6.32 1.28 -7.88
N ILE A 71 5.77 0.28 -7.19
CA ILE A 71 6.29 -1.09 -7.23
C ILE A 71 5.36 -1.96 -8.06
N PRO A 72 5.83 -2.52 -9.17
CA PRO A 72 5.02 -3.44 -9.98
C PRO A 72 4.83 -4.78 -9.28
N MET A 73 3.81 -5.53 -9.70
CA MET A 73 3.57 -6.90 -9.24
C MET A 73 4.33 -7.86 -10.16
N GLY A 74 5.59 -8.06 -9.84
CA GLY A 74 6.49 -8.92 -10.61
C GLY A 74 6.65 -10.32 -10.04
N GLU A 75 7.67 -11.03 -10.51
CA GLU A 75 7.95 -12.41 -10.08
C GLU A 75 8.28 -12.48 -8.59
N LYS A 76 9.09 -11.57 -8.10
CA LYS A 76 9.48 -11.52 -6.68
C LYS A 76 8.26 -11.34 -5.77
N GLU A 77 7.37 -10.43 -6.13
CA GLU A 77 6.12 -10.21 -5.40
C GLU A 77 5.20 -11.42 -5.49
N SER A 78 5.20 -12.11 -6.63
CA SER A 78 4.38 -13.31 -6.84
C SER A 78 4.81 -14.46 -5.94
N ASP A 79 6.11 -14.65 -5.73
CA ASP A 79 6.64 -15.66 -4.82
C ASP A 79 6.16 -15.41 -3.39
N TRP A 80 6.22 -14.17 -2.94
CA TRP A 80 5.75 -13.81 -1.60
C TRP A 80 4.23 -13.89 -1.49
N TYR A 81 3.50 -13.54 -2.54
CA TYR A 81 2.05 -13.72 -2.59
C TYR A 81 1.67 -15.18 -2.32
N ALA A 82 2.33 -16.12 -2.99
CA ALA A 82 2.08 -17.54 -2.80
C ALA A 82 2.38 -17.98 -1.35
N GLU A 83 3.43 -17.43 -0.75
CA GLU A 83 3.79 -17.74 0.63
C GLU A 83 2.74 -17.21 1.61
N VAL A 84 2.30 -15.97 1.43
CA VAL A 84 1.21 -15.38 2.23
C VAL A 84 -0.06 -16.22 2.11
N PHE A 85 -0.42 -16.60 0.89
CA PHE A 85 -1.58 -17.45 0.63
C PHE A 85 -1.51 -18.76 1.43
N ARG A 86 -0.35 -19.43 1.41
CA ARG A 86 -0.18 -20.69 2.13
C ARG A 86 -0.33 -20.54 3.64
N VAL A 87 0.22 -19.48 4.19
CA VAL A 87 0.10 -19.19 5.64
C VAL A 87 -1.36 -18.95 6.03
N LEU A 88 -2.05 -18.09 5.30
CA LEU A 88 -3.45 -17.76 5.58
C LEU A 88 -4.35 -18.99 5.43
N LYS A 89 -4.09 -19.83 4.46
CA LYS A 89 -4.83 -21.06 4.26
C LYS A 89 -4.65 -22.01 5.43
N ARG A 90 -3.41 -22.19 5.91
CA ARG A 90 -3.14 -23.03 7.08
C ARG A 90 -3.81 -22.52 8.34
N GLN A 91 -3.89 -21.20 8.49
CA GLN A 91 -4.54 -20.56 9.65
C GLN A 91 -6.07 -20.59 9.55
N GLY A 92 -6.62 -20.77 8.36
CA GLY A 92 -8.06 -20.65 8.15
C GLY A 92 -8.56 -19.22 8.22
N THR A 93 -7.72 -18.23 7.90
CA THR A 93 -8.04 -16.81 7.99
C THR A 93 -7.97 -16.14 6.62
N PRO A 94 -9.03 -16.27 5.80
CA PRO A 94 -9.03 -15.66 4.47
C PRO A 94 -9.02 -14.14 4.56
N VAL A 95 -8.28 -13.51 3.63
CA VAL A 95 -8.28 -12.05 3.47
C VAL A 95 -8.46 -11.72 1.99
N PRO A 96 -8.88 -10.48 1.66
CA PRO A 96 -9.02 -10.07 0.26
C PRO A 96 -7.71 -10.23 -0.50
N GLN A 97 -7.85 -10.58 -1.78
CA GLN A 97 -6.70 -10.85 -2.65
C GLN A 97 -5.76 -9.66 -2.77
N ASN A 98 -6.31 -8.44 -2.87
CA ASN A 98 -5.50 -7.23 -2.97
C ASN A 98 -4.62 -7.02 -1.74
N ASP A 99 -5.13 -7.37 -0.55
CA ASP A 99 -4.36 -7.27 0.69
C ASP A 99 -3.16 -8.22 0.68
N MET A 100 -3.32 -9.38 0.06
CA MET A 100 -2.20 -10.32 -0.09
C MET A 100 -1.11 -9.75 -1.01
N TRP A 101 -1.49 -9.05 -2.09
CA TRP A 101 -0.52 -8.38 -2.97
C TRP A 101 0.22 -7.26 -2.24
N ILE A 102 -0.48 -6.48 -1.43
CA ILE A 102 0.12 -5.41 -0.63
C ILE A 102 1.14 -5.99 0.35
N ALA A 103 0.75 -7.04 1.08
CA ALA A 103 1.64 -7.74 2.00
C ALA A 103 2.86 -8.33 1.29
N ALA A 104 2.64 -8.94 0.13
CA ALA A 104 3.71 -9.51 -0.69
C ALA A 104 4.74 -8.45 -1.09
N THR A 105 4.28 -7.26 -1.43
CA THR A 105 5.15 -6.14 -1.77
C THR A 105 6.03 -5.75 -0.58
N ALA A 106 5.43 -5.62 0.61
CA ALA A 106 6.20 -5.28 1.82
C ALA A 106 7.25 -6.36 2.12
N LEU A 107 6.86 -7.62 2.06
CA LEU A 107 7.75 -8.74 2.35
C LEU A 107 8.88 -8.84 1.33
N SER A 108 8.59 -8.67 0.04
CA SER A 108 9.59 -8.76 -1.01
C SER A 108 10.64 -7.64 -0.94
N HIS A 109 10.30 -6.53 -0.33
CA HIS A 109 11.22 -5.39 -0.16
C HIS A 109 11.78 -5.28 1.26
N GLY A 110 11.46 -6.23 2.15
CA GLY A 110 11.95 -6.20 3.52
C GLY A 110 11.51 -4.97 4.30
N ALA A 111 10.37 -4.40 3.95
CA ALA A 111 9.87 -3.15 4.53
C ALA A 111 8.60 -3.38 5.35
N PRO A 112 8.37 -2.56 6.38
CA PRO A 112 7.10 -2.61 7.09
C PRO A 112 5.98 -2.03 6.26
N LEU A 113 4.74 -2.38 6.62
CA LEU A 113 3.53 -1.86 6.01
C LEU A 113 2.87 -0.84 6.93
N LEU A 114 2.56 0.33 6.41
CA LEU A 114 1.76 1.33 7.11
C LEU A 114 0.29 1.10 6.76
N SER A 115 -0.49 0.62 7.72
CA SER A 115 -1.90 0.30 7.54
C SER A 115 -2.64 0.31 8.86
N ASP A 116 -3.93 0.67 8.80
CA ASP A 116 -4.88 0.55 9.91
C ASP A 116 -5.86 -0.61 9.69
N ASP A 117 -5.73 -1.36 8.62
CA ASP A 117 -6.66 -2.44 8.28
C ASP A 117 -6.34 -3.70 9.10
N ALA A 118 -7.37 -4.22 9.78
CA ALA A 118 -7.25 -5.40 10.62
C ALA A 118 -6.84 -6.67 9.86
N HIS A 119 -7.09 -6.74 8.54
CA HIS A 119 -6.71 -7.91 7.74
C HIS A 119 -5.21 -8.19 7.83
N PHE A 120 -4.38 -7.15 7.86
CA PHE A 120 -2.93 -7.31 7.91
C PHE A 120 -2.42 -7.85 9.24
N GLY A 121 -3.18 -7.65 10.32
CA GLY A 121 -2.86 -8.23 11.63
C GLY A 121 -2.90 -9.75 11.67
N GLN A 122 -3.51 -10.38 10.67
CA GLN A 122 -3.59 -11.84 10.57
C GLN A 122 -2.38 -12.47 9.89
N MET A 123 -1.44 -11.65 9.44
CA MET A 123 -0.24 -12.09 8.72
C MET A 123 0.98 -11.98 9.65
N PRO A 124 1.35 -13.07 10.36
CA PRO A 124 2.39 -12.99 11.41
C PRO A 124 3.77 -12.62 10.88
N MET A 125 4.07 -12.89 9.60
CA MET A 125 5.35 -12.55 8.99
C MET A 125 5.46 -11.07 8.62
N LEU A 126 4.34 -10.32 8.61
CA LEU A 126 4.29 -8.94 8.18
C LEU A 126 4.52 -8.00 9.36
N ARG A 127 5.40 -7.02 9.17
CA ARG A 127 5.66 -5.99 10.18
C ARG A 127 4.79 -4.77 9.89
N LEU A 128 3.97 -4.39 10.85
CA LEU A 128 3.06 -3.25 10.75
C LEU A 128 3.61 -2.04 11.52
N VAL A 129 3.36 -0.87 11.00
CA VAL A 129 3.73 0.40 11.64
C VAL A 129 2.58 1.39 11.64
#